data_cd695860d3110bed4dcba6eca05bbf32
#
_entry.id   cd695860d3110bed4dcba6eca05bbf32
#
_cell.length_a   1.000
_cell.length_b   1.000
_cell.length_c   1.000
_cell.angle_alpha   90.00
_cell.angle_beta   90.00
_cell.angle_gamma   90.00
#
_symmetry.space_group_name_H-M   'P 1'
#
loop_
_entity.id
_entity.type
_entity.pdbx_description
1 polymer ?
#
loop_
_entity_poly.entity_id
_entity_poly.type
_entity_poly.pdbx_seq_one_letter_code
_entity_poly.pdbx_strand_id
1 'polypeptide(L)'
;MKKLIGKIIIAVIILAAVVGIIMMNKQTGTNEDNTLVVGLDDSFPPMGFRDENNEIVGYDIDLAKEVAKELGMEVKFQPISWASKEQELNSGNIDCIWNGFAYNEERAQIMTLTDSYIKGENYFILKSGSTVQSQEELKGLKIGVQSGSIQAQDLEKSEFGKNVTIIEYADNLAAFMDLEIGGIDAMFCSNIIGNYLIVSKDKDYNTVPSEGITISKGSVIAFKKGNTELRDKVQNALSKITKEGKAETISEKWFGLNMALDIKER
;
A
#
# COMPACT_ATOMS: atom_id res chain seq x y z
N MET A 1 10.45 -55.39 -37.50
CA MET A 1 10.18 -55.33 -36.07
C MET A 1 11.08 -54.33 -35.32
N LYS A 2 12.43 -54.42 -35.35
CA LYS A 2 13.32 -53.51 -34.58
C LYS A 2 13.12 -52.00 -34.84
N LYS A 3 12.83 -51.56 -36.08
CA LYS A 3 12.57 -50.15 -36.43
C LYS A 3 11.22 -49.62 -35.86
N LEU A 4 10.23 -50.50 -35.68
CA LEU A 4 8.93 -50.14 -35.14
C LEU A 4 9.00 -49.96 -33.62
N ILE A 5 9.75 -50.85 -32.93
CA ILE A 5 10.00 -50.80 -31.48
C ILE A 5 10.75 -49.51 -31.12
N GLY A 6 11.76 -49.09 -31.92
CA GLY A 6 12.48 -47.86 -31.69
C GLY A 6 11.60 -46.59 -31.78
N LYS A 7 10.65 -46.56 -32.73
CA LYS A 7 9.69 -45.42 -32.86
C LYS A 7 8.71 -45.40 -31.67
N ILE A 8 8.27 -46.53 -31.15
CA ILE A 8 7.38 -46.60 -29.97
C ILE A 8 8.11 -46.11 -28.72
N ILE A 9 9.38 -46.50 -28.52
CA ILE A 9 10.19 -46.06 -27.38
C ILE A 9 10.39 -44.52 -27.42
N ILE A 10 10.69 -43.94 -28.58
CA ILE A 10 10.85 -42.48 -28.72
C ILE A 10 9.52 -41.74 -28.45
N ALA A 11 8.40 -42.27 -28.92
CA ALA A 11 7.08 -41.67 -28.67
C ALA A 11 6.72 -41.68 -27.18
N VAL A 12 7.05 -42.77 -26.45
CA VAL A 12 6.82 -42.86 -24.98
C VAL A 12 7.70 -41.90 -24.19
N ILE A 13 8.96 -41.72 -24.60
CA ILE A 13 9.87 -40.74 -23.96
C ILE A 13 9.39 -39.33 -24.18
N ILE A 14 8.93 -38.99 -25.39
CA ILE A 14 8.37 -37.65 -25.69
C ILE A 14 7.10 -37.42 -24.89
N LEU A 15 6.22 -38.42 -24.80
CA LEU A 15 4.99 -38.30 -24.00
C LEU A 15 5.30 -38.16 -22.50
N ALA A 16 6.28 -38.88 -21.98
CA ALA A 16 6.74 -38.74 -20.60
C ALA A 16 7.37 -37.36 -20.33
N ALA A 17 8.15 -36.82 -21.29
CA ALA A 17 8.72 -35.48 -21.21
C ALA A 17 7.63 -34.38 -21.22
N VAL A 18 6.62 -34.51 -22.08
CA VAL A 18 5.48 -33.58 -22.16
C VAL A 18 4.63 -33.64 -20.86
N VAL A 19 4.37 -34.83 -20.35
CA VAL A 19 3.67 -35.00 -19.06
C VAL A 19 4.51 -34.43 -17.91
N GLY A 20 5.84 -34.64 -17.94
CA GLY A 20 6.76 -34.05 -16.97
C GLY A 20 6.77 -32.51 -17.00
N ILE A 21 6.77 -31.92 -18.22
CA ILE A 21 6.69 -30.45 -18.39
C ILE A 21 5.32 -29.92 -17.95
N ILE A 22 4.22 -30.63 -18.23
CA ILE A 22 2.87 -30.23 -17.77
C ILE A 22 2.77 -30.36 -16.24
N MET A 23 3.39 -31.37 -15.62
CA MET A 23 3.44 -31.49 -14.16
C MET A 23 4.36 -30.44 -13.53
N MET A 24 5.49 -30.09 -14.15
CA MET A 24 6.35 -28.99 -13.69
C MET A 24 5.67 -27.62 -13.84
N ASN A 25 4.90 -27.39 -14.91
CA ASN A 25 4.12 -26.14 -15.08
C ASN A 25 2.90 -26.05 -14.16
N LYS A 26 2.44 -27.17 -13.58
CA LYS A 26 1.41 -27.16 -12.52
C LYS A 26 1.98 -26.80 -11.14
N GLN A 27 3.30 -26.81 -10.98
CA GLN A 27 3.99 -26.46 -9.73
C GLN A 27 4.45 -24.99 -9.66
N THR A 28 4.12 -24.17 -10.65
CA THR A 28 4.33 -22.73 -10.57
C THR A 28 3.05 -22.04 -10.10
N GLY A 29 2.89 -21.87 -8.79
CA GLY A 29 2.00 -20.87 -8.23
C GLY A 29 0.74 -21.37 -7.54
N THR A 30 0.86 -22.29 -6.61
CA THR A 30 0.05 -22.29 -5.39
C THR A 30 1.03 -22.56 -4.25
N ASN A 31 1.37 -21.53 -3.49
CA ASN A 31 1.78 -21.78 -2.13
C ASN A 31 0.62 -22.52 -1.49
N GLU A 32 0.80 -23.82 -1.24
CA GLU A 32 -0.09 -24.63 -0.40
C GLU A 32 -0.01 -24.21 1.07
N ASP A 33 0.75 -23.19 1.38
CA ASP A 33 0.69 -22.47 2.65
C ASP A 33 -0.53 -21.56 2.61
N ASN A 34 -1.52 -21.88 3.46
CA ASN A 34 -2.74 -21.11 3.71
C ASN A 34 -2.38 -19.75 4.36
N THR A 35 -1.47 -18.99 3.73
CA THR A 35 -0.85 -17.77 4.22
C THR A 35 -1.08 -16.63 3.25
N LEU A 36 -1.59 -15.50 3.75
CA LEU A 36 -1.70 -14.23 3.04
C LEU A 36 -0.42 -13.42 3.28
N VAL A 37 0.39 -13.20 2.25
CA VAL A 37 1.61 -12.39 2.33
C VAL A 37 1.28 -10.93 1.98
N VAL A 38 1.31 -10.08 2.99
CA VAL A 38 0.99 -8.64 2.88
C VAL A 38 2.26 -7.83 2.74
N GLY A 39 2.43 -7.14 1.61
CA GLY A 39 3.52 -6.18 1.39
C GLY A 39 3.19 -4.81 1.97
N LEU A 40 4.12 -4.24 2.72
CA LEU A 40 3.95 -2.95 3.39
C LEU A 40 5.27 -2.16 3.50
N ASP A 41 5.16 -0.85 3.64
CA ASP A 41 6.22 0.01 4.17
C ASP A 41 6.10 0.00 5.70
N ASP A 42 7.09 -0.56 6.41
CA ASP A 42 7.07 -0.65 7.87
C ASP A 42 7.52 0.63 8.59
N SER A 43 7.45 1.77 7.87
CA SER A 43 7.70 3.13 8.34
C SER A 43 6.51 4.08 8.10
N PHE A 44 5.26 3.53 8.00
CA PHE A 44 4.06 4.30 7.68
C PHE A 44 3.02 4.28 8.82
N PRO A 45 3.32 4.87 10.00
CA PRO A 45 2.35 4.95 11.08
C PRO A 45 1.17 5.89 10.74
N PRO A 46 -0.03 5.61 11.26
CA PRO A 46 -0.40 4.48 12.09
C PRO A 46 -0.90 3.27 11.28
N MET A 47 -0.69 3.23 9.94
CA MET A 47 -1.20 2.17 9.06
C MET A 47 -0.43 0.86 9.22
N GLY A 48 0.90 0.90 9.04
CA GLY A 48 1.81 -0.22 9.29
C GLY A 48 3.20 0.30 9.60
N PHE A 49 3.73 -0.06 10.76
CA PHE A 49 5.03 0.45 11.21
C PHE A 49 5.63 -0.46 12.29
N ARG A 50 6.89 -0.20 12.64
CA ARG A 50 7.54 -0.90 13.76
C ARG A 50 7.36 -0.12 15.04
N ASP A 51 6.91 -0.82 16.08
CA ASP A 51 6.82 -0.28 17.43
C ASP A 51 8.20 -0.28 18.15
N GLU A 52 8.20 0.11 19.43
CA GLU A 52 9.42 0.15 20.26
C GLU A 52 10.05 -1.24 20.48
N ASN A 53 9.28 -2.32 20.32
CA ASN A 53 9.76 -3.71 20.40
C ASN A 53 10.19 -4.26 19.04
N ASN A 54 10.21 -3.42 17.99
CA ASN A 54 10.49 -3.80 16.61
C ASN A 54 9.43 -4.74 16.00
N GLU A 55 8.23 -4.79 16.58
CA GLU A 55 7.10 -5.55 16.05
C GLU A 55 6.34 -4.73 15.00
N ILE A 56 5.86 -5.39 13.94
CA ILE A 56 5.03 -4.73 12.93
C ILE A 56 3.60 -4.61 13.45
N VAL A 57 3.16 -3.37 13.62
CA VAL A 57 1.87 -2.98 14.18
C VAL A 57 1.20 -1.91 13.33
N GLY A 58 -0.10 -1.67 13.52
CA GLY A 58 -0.82 -0.59 12.84
C GLY A 58 -2.25 -0.94 12.50
N TYR A 59 -2.97 0.03 11.98
CA TYR A 59 -4.36 -0.10 11.57
C TYR A 59 -4.54 -1.18 10.51
N ASP A 60 -3.75 -1.15 9.43
CA ASP A 60 -3.81 -2.13 8.36
C ASP A 60 -3.33 -3.50 8.81
N ILE A 61 -2.40 -3.55 9.75
CA ILE A 61 -1.91 -4.79 10.35
C ILE A 61 -3.02 -5.50 11.12
N ASP A 62 -3.76 -4.76 11.94
CA ASP A 62 -4.87 -5.32 12.72
C ASP A 62 -6.03 -5.72 11.81
N LEU A 63 -6.37 -4.93 10.78
CA LEU A 63 -7.37 -5.32 9.79
C LEU A 63 -6.96 -6.58 9.03
N ALA A 64 -5.71 -6.68 8.57
CA ALA A 64 -5.23 -7.83 7.84
C ALA A 64 -5.26 -9.12 8.70
N LYS A 65 -4.94 -9.01 10.00
CA LYS A 65 -5.05 -10.13 10.95
C LYS A 65 -6.51 -10.61 11.09
N GLU A 66 -7.47 -9.68 11.25
CA GLU A 66 -8.89 -10.06 11.37
C GLU A 66 -9.44 -10.62 10.05
N VAL A 67 -9.05 -10.09 8.90
CA VAL A 67 -9.41 -10.63 7.58
C VAL A 67 -8.83 -12.02 7.36
N ALA A 68 -7.55 -12.23 7.65
CA ALA A 68 -6.92 -13.55 7.53
C ALA A 68 -7.59 -14.58 8.44
N LYS A 69 -7.91 -14.21 9.68
CA LYS A 69 -8.67 -15.04 10.62
C LYS A 69 -10.06 -15.40 10.08
N GLU A 70 -10.78 -14.45 9.48
CA GLU A 70 -12.08 -14.70 8.85
C GLU A 70 -11.98 -15.69 7.67
N LEU A 71 -10.87 -15.63 6.92
CA LEU A 71 -10.58 -16.52 5.81
C LEU A 71 -10.01 -17.89 6.24
N GLY A 72 -9.71 -18.07 7.53
CA GLY A 72 -9.00 -19.24 8.04
C GLY A 72 -7.57 -19.35 7.52
N MET A 73 -6.93 -18.23 7.20
CA MET A 73 -5.55 -18.11 6.70
C MET A 73 -4.62 -17.61 7.79
N GLU A 74 -3.33 -17.93 7.67
CA GLU A 74 -2.28 -17.19 8.36
C GLU A 74 -1.98 -15.89 7.60
N VAL A 75 -1.41 -14.89 8.29
CA VAL A 75 -0.94 -13.65 7.64
C VAL A 75 0.54 -13.47 7.91
N LYS A 76 1.29 -13.15 6.86
CA LYS A 76 2.70 -12.78 6.94
C LYS A 76 2.85 -11.34 6.45
N PHE A 77 3.48 -10.51 7.26
CA PHE A 77 3.83 -9.14 6.90
C PHE A 77 5.25 -9.10 6.33
N GLN A 78 5.35 -8.61 5.09
CA GLN A 78 6.61 -8.53 4.35
C GLN A 78 6.96 -7.06 4.11
N PRO A 79 7.94 -6.51 4.85
CA PRO A 79 8.47 -5.17 4.57
C PRO A 79 9.06 -5.11 3.16
N ILE A 80 8.71 -4.05 2.43
CA ILE A 80 9.19 -3.79 1.07
C ILE A 80 9.56 -2.33 0.90
N SER A 81 10.43 -2.02 -0.05
CA SER A 81 10.60 -0.64 -0.49
C SER A 81 9.33 -0.18 -1.21
N TRP A 82 8.75 0.94 -0.78
CA TRP A 82 7.52 1.45 -1.37
C TRP A 82 7.65 1.77 -2.86
N ALA A 83 8.83 2.19 -3.31
CA ALA A 83 9.10 2.44 -4.72
C ALA A 83 9.07 1.18 -5.59
N SER A 84 9.30 -0.02 -5.01
CA SER A 84 9.31 -1.30 -5.74
C SER A 84 8.06 -2.17 -5.53
N LYS A 85 7.03 -1.66 -4.86
CA LYS A 85 5.82 -2.41 -4.48
C LYS A 85 5.12 -3.12 -5.65
N GLU A 86 5.04 -2.49 -6.82
CA GLU A 86 4.44 -3.09 -8.02
C GLU A 86 5.29 -4.25 -8.54
N GLN A 87 6.61 -4.16 -8.43
CA GLN A 87 7.52 -5.23 -8.82
C GLN A 87 7.37 -6.43 -7.87
N GLU A 88 7.34 -6.19 -6.55
CA GLU A 88 7.14 -7.23 -5.54
C GLU A 88 5.82 -7.97 -5.74
N LEU A 89 4.73 -7.23 -6.02
CA LEU A 89 3.42 -7.80 -6.31
C LEU A 89 3.42 -8.62 -7.60
N ASN A 90 4.02 -8.11 -8.68
CA ASN A 90 4.05 -8.77 -9.97
C ASN A 90 4.93 -10.02 -10.00
N SER A 91 6.02 -10.03 -9.24
CA SER A 91 6.91 -11.19 -9.08
C SER A 91 6.30 -12.30 -8.21
N GLY A 92 5.27 -11.99 -7.41
CA GLY A 92 4.63 -12.93 -6.50
C GLY A 92 5.37 -13.09 -5.16
N ASN A 93 6.26 -12.14 -4.81
CA ASN A 93 6.90 -12.10 -3.50
C ASN A 93 5.91 -11.72 -2.40
N ILE A 94 4.82 -11.02 -2.76
CA ILE A 94 3.69 -10.66 -1.93
C ILE A 94 2.38 -10.96 -2.66
N ASP A 95 1.32 -11.27 -1.92
CA ASP A 95 0.00 -11.53 -2.47
C ASP A 95 -0.81 -10.26 -2.68
N CYS A 96 -0.59 -9.28 -1.81
CA CYS A 96 -1.24 -7.98 -1.88
C CYS A 96 -0.35 -6.86 -1.32
N ILE A 97 -0.65 -5.62 -1.73
CA ILE A 97 -0.13 -4.39 -1.13
C ILE A 97 -1.25 -3.86 -0.22
N TRP A 98 -0.97 -3.78 1.09
CA TRP A 98 -1.93 -3.28 2.07
C TRP A 98 -1.22 -2.41 3.09
N ASN A 99 -1.18 -1.11 2.84
CA ASN A 99 -0.52 -0.11 3.69
C ASN A 99 -0.94 1.31 3.29
N GLY A 100 -2.21 1.62 3.51
CA GLY A 100 -2.74 2.92 3.09
C GLY A 100 -2.61 3.18 1.60
N PHE A 101 -2.62 2.13 0.76
CA PHE A 101 -2.38 2.22 -0.68
C PHE A 101 -3.50 3.01 -1.36
N ALA A 102 -3.21 4.25 -1.72
CA ALA A 102 -4.19 5.16 -2.30
C ALA A 102 -4.66 4.70 -3.69
N TYR A 103 -5.97 4.77 -3.92
CA TYR A 103 -6.56 4.52 -5.23
C TYR A 103 -6.21 5.62 -6.22
N ASN A 104 -5.89 5.25 -7.45
CA ASN A 104 -6.02 6.09 -8.64
C ASN A 104 -6.36 5.25 -9.87
N GLU A 105 -6.75 5.93 -10.98
CA GLU A 105 -7.18 5.25 -12.20
C GLU A 105 -6.03 4.49 -12.89
N GLU A 106 -4.80 5.00 -12.84
CA GLU A 106 -3.63 4.33 -13.43
C GLU A 106 -3.38 2.99 -12.73
N ARG A 107 -3.42 2.97 -11.39
CA ARG A 107 -3.30 1.76 -10.58
C ARG A 107 -4.41 0.75 -10.86
N ALA A 108 -5.65 1.22 -11.03
CA ALA A 108 -6.78 0.36 -11.37
C ALA A 108 -6.64 -0.30 -12.76
N GLN A 109 -5.88 0.31 -13.69
CA GLN A 109 -5.60 -0.29 -14.99
C GLN A 109 -4.58 -1.44 -14.91
N ILE A 110 -3.61 -1.36 -14.02
CA ILE A 110 -2.48 -2.31 -13.93
C ILE A 110 -2.58 -3.30 -12.76
N MET A 111 -3.48 -3.09 -11.81
CA MET A 111 -3.73 -3.94 -10.65
C MET A 111 -5.21 -4.28 -10.50
N THR A 112 -5.52 -5.28 -9.68
CA THR A 112 -6.87 -5.61 -9.23
C THR A 112 -7.04 -5.04 -7.83
N LEU A 113 -8.02 -4.14 -7.63
CA LEU A 113 -8.18 -3.38 -6.41
C LEU A 113 -9.48 -3.75 -5.68
N THR A 114 -9.49 -3.63 -4.36
CA THR A 114 -10.72 -3.62 -3.55
C THR A 114 -11.46 -2.29 -3.71
N ASP A 115 -12.64 -2.19 -3.11
CA ASP A 115 -13.24 -0.90 -2.77
C ASP A 115 -12.38 -0.21 -1.70
N SER A 116 -12.52 1.11 -1.57
CA SER A 116 -11.81 1.87 -0.55
C SER A 116 -12.32 1.53 0.85
N TYR A 117 -11.40 1.26 1.78
CA TYR A 117 -11.72 0.86 3.16
C TYR A 117 -11.52 2.00 4.19
N ILE A 118 -10.75 3.03 3.82
CA ILE A 118 -10.54 4.24 4.62
C ILE A 118 -10.37 5.43 3.68
N LYS A 119 -10.79 6.62 4.11
CA LYS A 119 -10.61 7.86 3.37
C LYS A 119 -9.67 8.80 4.10
N GLY A 120 -8.74 9.38 3.37
CA GLY A 120 -7.86 10.45 3.83
C GLY A 120 -7.83 11.59 2.82
N GLU A 121 -7.27 12.71 3.23
CA GLU A 121 -7.01 13.90 2.41
C GLU A 121 -5.50 14.14 2.36
N ASN A 122 -5.05 14.98 1.43
CA ASN A 122 -3.65 15.35 1.33
C ASN A 122 -3.46 16.82 1.72
N TYR A 123 -2.33 17.09 2.34
CA TYR A 123 -1.94 18.43 2.73
C TYR A 123 -0.42 18.59 2.78
N PHE A 124 0.02 19.81 2.92
CA PHE A 124 1.41 20.14 3.21
C PHE A 124 1.58 20.35 4.71
N ILE A 125 2.60 19.72 5.29
CA ILE A 125 3.06 20.01 6.65
C ILE A 125 4.24 20.96 6.52
N LEU A 126 4.21 22.04 7.28
CA LEU A 126 5.29 22.98 7.40
C LEU A 126 5.91 22.91 8.78
N LYS A 127 7.21 23.19 8.87
CA LYS A 127 7.86 23.16 10.17
C LYS A 127 7.25 24.16 11.15
N SER A 128 7.40 23.89 12.42
CA SER A 128 6.97 24.77 13.51
C SER A 128 7.45 26.21 13.30
N GLY A 129 6.53 27.17 13.50
CA GLY A 129 6.78 28.60 13.31
C GLY A 129 6.71 29.10 11.89
N SER A 130 6.34 28.27 10.90
CA SER A 130 6.10 28.74 9.53
C SER A 130 4.90 29.69 9.49
N THR A 131 5.03 30.76 8.70
CA THR A 131 3.96 31.75 8.45
C THR A 131 3.17 31.50 7.18
N VAL A 132 3.51 30.48 6.41
CA VAL A 132 2.83 30.08 5.17
C VAL A 132 1.41 29.63 5.48
N GLN A 133 0.43 30.20 4.77
CA GLN A 133 -1.01 29.95 4.99
C GLN A 133 -1.72 29.35 3.78
N SER A 134 -1.07 29.31 2.62
CA SER A 134 -1.68 28.83 1.38
C SER A 134 -0.70 28.03 0.53
N GLN A 135 -1.25 27.19 -0.35
CA GLN A 135 -0.44 26.42 -1.32
C GLN A 135 0.32 27.36 -2.28
N GLU A 136 -0.23 28.52 -2.62
CA GLU A 136 0.40 29.50 -3.51
C GLU A 136 1.73 30.04 -2.93
N GLU A 137 1.79 30.21 -1.61
CA GLU A 137 3.00 30.69 -0.91
C GLU A 137 4.12 29.64 -0.84
N LEU A 138 3.82 28.38 -1.19
CA LEU A 138 4.82 27.31 -1.27
C LEU A 138 5.61 27.32 -2.59
N LYS A 139 5.26 28.16 -3.58
CA LYS A 139 6.00 28.28 -4.83
C LYS A 139 7.45 28.72 -4.58
N GLY A 140 8.37 28.09 -5.29
CA GLY A 140 9.81 28.30 -5.14
C GLY A 140 10.45 27.53 -3.99
N LEU A 141 9.65 26.88 -3.14
CA LEU A 141 10.11 26.14 -1.96
C LEU A 141 10.45 24.68 -2.28
N LYS A 142 11.11 24.01 -1.34
CA LYS A 142 11.46 22.58 -1.41
C LYS A 142 10.35 21.77 -0.73
N ILE A 143 9.75 20.87 -1.49
CA ILE A 143 8.66 20.00 -1.02
C ILE A 143 9.15 18.56 -0.97
N GLY A 144 9.15 17.95 0.22
CA GLY A 144 9.47 16.55 0.42
C GLY A 144 8.27 15.65 0.18
N VAL A 145 8.48 14.52 -0.48
CA VAL A 145 7.47 13.47 -0.71
C VAL A 145 8.10 12.09 -0.60
N GLN A 146 7.29 11.08 -0.30
CA GLN A 146 7.75 9.69 -0.38
C GLN A 146 7.81 9.23 -1.84
N SER A 147 8.94 8.66 -2.24
CA SER A 147 9.16 8.10 -3.58
C SER A 147 8.16 6.98 -3.89
N GLY A 148 7.60 6.99 -5.12
CA GLY A 148 6.60 6.02 -5.54
C GLY A 148 5.22 6.19 -4.90
N SER A 149 5.00 7.21 -4.07
CA SER A 149 3.68 7.55 -3.55
C SER A 149 2.80 8.20 -4.63
N ILE A 150 1.48 8.23 -4.40
CA ILE A 150 0.57 8.98 -5.26
C ILE A 150 0.84 10.49 -5.14
N GLN A 151 1.24 10.94 -3.96
CA GLN A 151 1.59 12.34 -3.71
C GLN A 151 2.75 12.79 -4.58
N ALA A 152 3.82 11.98 -4.69
CA ALA A 152 4.96 12.28 -5.56
C ALA A 152 4.52 12.35 -7.03
N GLN A 153 3.79 11.34 -7.50
CA GLN A 153 3.32 11.26 -8.89
C GLN A 153 2.40 12.41 -9.29
N ASP A 154 1.43 12.74 -8.43
CA ASP A 154 0.45 13.79 -8.73
C ASP A 154 1.06 15.20 -8.58
N LEU A 155 1.97 15.38 -7.61
CA LEU A 155 2.71 16.64 -7.47
C LEU A 155 3.57 16.89 -8.71
N GLU A 156 4.33 15.91 -9.18
CA GLU A 156 5.16 16.02 -10.37
C GLU A 156 4.35 16.37 -11.64
N LYS A 157 3.16 15.76 -11.79
CA LYS A 157 2.25 16.00 -12.94
C LYS A 157 1.50 17.34 -12.85
N SER A 158 1.41 17.96 -11.67
CA SER A 158 0.61 19.15 -11.44
C SER A 158 1.27 20.44 -11.97
N GLU A 159 0.46 21.45 -12.28
CA GLU A 159 0.98 22.78 -12.60
C GLU A 159 1.69 23.41 -11.40
N PHE A 160 1.24 23.11 -10.18
CA PHE A 160 1.89 23.56 -8.96
C PHE A 160 3.29 22.96 -8.81
N GLY A 161 3.45 21.64 -9.08
CA GLY A 161 4.73 20.95 -8.99
C GLY A 161 5.84 21.52 -9.87
N LYS A 162 5.48 22.15 -11.01
CA LYS A 162 6.43 22.86 -11.88
C LYS A 162 7.05 24.10 -11.24
N ASN A 163 6.46 24.60 -10.17
CA ASN A 163 6.85 25.82 -9.47
C ASN A 163 7.50 25.57 -8.11
N VAL A 164 7.81 24.32 -7.78
CA VAL A 164 8.48 23.93 -6.53
C VAL A 164 9.67 23.02 -6.82
N THR A 165 10.55 22.83 -5.83
CA THR A 165 11.60 21.82 -5.92
C THR A 165 11.13 20.54 -5.18
N ILE A 166 10.87 19.47 -5.91
CA ILE A 166 10.43 18.20 -5.35
C ILE A 166 11.66 17.41 -4.89
N ILE A 167 11.64 16.94 -3.63
CA ILE A 167 12.69 16.09 -3.06
C ILE A 167 12.03 14.77 -2.61
N GLU A 168 12.47 13.67 -3.20
CA GLU A 168 11.95 12.34 -2.89
C GLU A 168 12.74 11.67 -1.78
N TYR A 169 12.01 11.04 -0.85
CA TYR A 169 12.55 10.26 0.27
C TYR A 169 12.10 8.80 0.18
N ALA A 170 12.87 7.91 0.78
CA ALA A 170 12.52 6.49 0.81
C ALA A 170 11.18 6.25 1.55
N ASP A 171 10.93 7.02 2.60
CA ASP A 171 9.74 6.94 3.44
C ASP A 171 9.33 8.31 3.99
N ASN A 172 8.14 8.38 4.60
CA ASN A 172 7.59 9.62 5.15
C ASN A 172 8.32 10.09 6.42
N LEU A 173 8.90 9.15 7.20
CA LEU A 173 9.63 9.54 8.41
C LEU A 173 10.91 10.28 8.05
N ALA A 174 11.64 9.82 7.02
CA ALA A 174 12.83 10.50 6.51
C ALA A 174 12.51 11.90 5.99
N ALA A 175 11.40 12.07 5.24
CA ALA A 175 10.95 13.39 4.79
C ALA A 175 10.61 14.32 5.98
N PHE A 176 9.92 13.79 7.00
CA PHE A 176 9.55 14.55 8.17
C PHE A 176 10.77 14.96 9.01
N MET A 177 11.75 14.07 9.16
CA MET A 177 13.02 14.40 9.85
C MET A 177 13.77 15.53 9.12
N ASP A 178 13.80 15.51 7.79
CA ASP A 178 14.45 16.57 7.01
C ASP A 178 13.68 17.89 7.06
N LEU A 179 12.34 17.86 7.17
CA LEU A 179 11.52 19.02 7.48
C LEU A 179 11.89 19.64 8.84
N GLU A 180 12.08 18.81 9.87
CA GLU A 180 12.41 19.29 11.22
C GLU A 180 13.76 20.03 11.26
N ILE A 181 14.76 19.56 10.54
CA ILE A 181 16.09 20.18 10.48
C ILE A 181 16.19 21.29 9.43
N GLY A 182 15.16 21.50 8.62
CA GLY A 182 15.07 22.57 7.60
C GLY A 182 15.77 22.26 6.29
N GLY A 183 15.96 20.97 5.96
CA GLY A 183 16.45 20.54 4.64
C GLY A 183 15.39 20.71 3.55
N ILE A 184 14.10 20.60 3.92
CA ILE A 184 12.93 20.95 3.11
C ILE A 184 12.07 21.99 3.83
N ASP A 185 11.22 22.70 3.07
CA ASP A 185 10.35 23.76 3.57
C ASP A 185 8.96 23.24 3.94
N ALA A 186 8.47 22.24 3.22
CA ALA A 186 7.22 21.54 3.49
C ALA A 186 7.30 20.07 3.10
N MET A 187 6.46 19.24 3.73
CA MET A 187 6.26 17.84 3.37
C MET A 187 4.84 17.65 2.84
N PHE A 188 4.69 17.05 1.66
CA PHE A 188 3.40 16.72 1.06
C PHE A 188 3.04 15.27 1.32
N CYS A 189 1.97 15.04 2.06
CA CYS A 189 1.57 13.70 2.48
C CYS A 189 0.06 13.58 2.73
N SER A 190 -0.41 12.35 3.00
CA SER A 190 -1.76 12.12 3.51
C SER A 190 -1.89 12.63 4.95
N ASN A 191 -3.06 13.19 5.29
CA ASN A 191 -3.39 13.59 6.65
C ASN A 191 -3.33 12.43 7.65
N ILE A 192 -3.48 11.20 7.20
CA ILE A 192 -3.38 10.00 8.05
C ILE A 192 -2.00 9.92 8.69
N ILE A 193 -0.93 9.91 7.88
CA ILE A 193 0.44 9.90 8.38
C ILE A 193 0.82 11.24 8.99
N GLY A 194 0.42 12.33 8.35
CA GLY A 194 0.78 13.67 8.80
C GLY A 194 0.26 14.01 10.19
N ASN A 195 -1.00 13.71 10.49
CA ASN A 195 -1.55 13.92 11.82
C ASN A 195 -0.82 13.08 12.88
N TYR A 196 -0.50 11.83 12.56
CA TYR A 196 0.28 10.99 13.48
C TYR A 196 1.66 11.59 13.78
N LEU A 197 2.37 12.05 12.76
CA LEU A 197 3.69 12.67 12.92
C LEU A 197 3.62 13.96 13.75
N ILE A 198 2.64 14.81 13.46
CA ILE A 198 2.43 16.06 14.23
C ILE A 198 2.14 15.78 15.68
N VAL A 199 1.18 14.88 15.98
CA VAL A 199 0.79 14.54 17.34
C VAL A 199 1.93 13.86 18.12
N SER A 200 2.81 13.13 17.43
CA SER A 200 3.98 12.49 18.07
C SER A 200 5.05 13.48 18.55
N LYS A 201 4.92 14.75 18.20
CA LYS A 201 5.86 15.82 18.55
C LYS A 201 5.17 16.85 19.44
N ASP A 202 5.89 17.36 20.40
CA ASP A 202 5.45 18.48 21.28
C ASP A 202 5.79 19.83 20.62
N LYS A 203 5.28 20.05 19.40
CA LYS A 203 5.51 21.27 18.60
C LYS A 203 4.28 21.60 17.78
N ASP A 204 4.04 22.89 17.57
CA ASP A 204 2.99 23.41 16.68
C ASP A 204 3.49 23.39 15.23
N TYR A 205 3.01 22.46 14.45
CA TYR A 205 3.19 22.43 12.99
C TYR A 205 2.03 23.15 12.30
N ASN A 206 2.33 23.92 11.25
CA ASN A 206 1.31 24.45 10.38
C ASN A 206 0.98 23.46 9.27
N THR A 207 -0.28 23.39 8.86
CA THR A 207 -0.71 22.55 7.73
C THR A 207 -1.45 23.41 6.72
N VAL A 208 -1.18 23.16 5.44
CA VAL A 208 -1.84 23.83 4.31
C VAL A 208 -2.56 22.78 3.48
N PRO A 209 -3.87 22.89 3.28
CA PRO A 209 -4.62 21.96 2.41
C PRO A 209 -4.04 21.92 1.00
N SER A 210 -4.10 20.74 0.38
CA SER A 210 -3.74 20.57 -1.02
C SER A 210 -4.91 20.96 -1.91
N GLU A 211 -4.66 21.80 -2.90
CA GLU A 211 -5.65 22.26 -3.86
C GLU A 211 -5.29 21.79 -5.28
N GLY A 212 -6.17 21.02 -5.91
CA GLY A 212 -6.08 20.62 -7.33
C GLY A 212 -4.89 19.71 -7.69
N ILE A 213 -4.19 19.13 -6.71
CA ILE A 213 -3.07 18.20 -6.97
C ILE A 213 -3.58 16.76 -6.98
N THR A 214 -4.14 16.30 -5.87
CA THR A 214 -4.64 14.92 -5.71
C THR A 214 -6.07 14.94 -5.20
N ILE A 215 -6.96 14.22 -5.89
CA ILE A 215 -8.31 13.94 -5.39
C ILE A 215 -8.27 12.56 -4.74
N SER A 216 -8.26 12.53 -3.40
CA SER A 216 -8.26 11.27 -2.66
C SER A 216 -9.60 10.53 -2.86
N LYS A 217 -9.52 9.31 -3.41
CA LYS A 217 -10.65 8.37 -3.47
C LYS A 217 -10.58 7.31 -2.37
N GLY A 218 -9.69 7.49 -1.39
CA GLY A 218 -9.44 6.56 -0.29
C GLY A 218 -8.35 5.55 -0.56
N SER A 219 -8.07 4.71 0.43
CA SER A 219 -7.08 3.63 0.34
C SER A 219 -7.78 2.30 0.02
N VAL A 220 -7.11 1.49 -0.78
CA VAL A 220 -7.55 0.18 -1.28
C VAL A 220 -6.49 -0.88 -1.00
N ILE A 221 -6.87 -2.14 -1.10
CA ILE A 221 -5.92 -3.26 -1.11
C ILE A 221 -5.67 -3.63 -2.57
N ALA A 222 -4.40 -3.75 -2.95
CA ALA A 222 -4.03 -4.04 -4.34
C ALA A 222 -3.50 -5.46 -4.49
N PHE A 223 -3.96 -6.13 -5.53
CA PHE A 223 -3.58 -7.48 -5.93
C PHE A 223 -3.01 -7.47 -7.35
N LYS A 224 -2.24 -8.49 -7.70
CA LYS A 224 -1.76 -8.69 -9.07
C LYS A 224 -2.93 -8.63 -10.06
N LYS A 225 -2.71 -7.98 -11.19
CA LYS A 225 -3.75 -7.84 -12.23
C LYS A 225 -4.35 -9.19 -12.62
N GLY A 226 -5.67 -9.28 -12.56
CA GLY A 226 -6.43 -10.49 -12.85
C GLY A 226 -6.65 -11.42 -11.64
N ASN A 227 -6.00 -11.20 -10.49
CA ASN A 227 -6.24 -11.98 -9.27
C ASN A 227 -7.54 -11.51 -8.57
N THR A 228 -8.67 -11.73 -9.23
CA THR A 228 -9.99 -11.35 -8.73
C THR A 228 -10.47 -12.28 -7.62
N GLU A 229 -10.10 -13.55 -7.66
CA GLU A 229 -10.54 -14.54 -6.66
C GLU A 229 -10.04 -14.16 -5.25
N LEU A 230 -8.74 -13.92 -5.08
CA LEU A 230 -8.19 -13.54 -3.78
C LEU A 230 -8.69 -12.16 -3.35
N ARG A 231 -8.77 -11.18 -4.29
CA ARG A 231 -9.33 -9.86 -4.03
C ARG A 231 -10.76 -9.96 -3.49
N ASP A 232 -11.62 -10.76 -4.11
CA ASP A 232 -13.01 -10.90 -3.70
C ASP A 232 -13.13 -11.57 -2.34
N LYS A 233 -12.32 -12.61 -2.06
CA LYS A 233 -12.23 -13.23 -0.73
C LYS A 233 -11.86 -12.21 0.34
N VAL A 234 -10.80 -11.44 0.12
CA VAL A 234 -10.33 -10.42 1.07
C VAL A 234 -11.37 -9.30 1.23
N GLN A 235 -11.96 -8.81 0.15
CA GLN A 235 -12.99 -7.78 0.20
C GLN A 235 -14.24 -8.23 0.95
N ASN A 236 -14.71 -9.47 0.71
CA ASN A 236 -15.88 -10.02 1.39
C ASN A 236 -15.62 -10.21 2.90
N ALA A 237 -14.42 -10.70 3.25
CA ALA A 237 -14.02 -10.81 4.65
C ALA A 237 -13.93 -9.41 5.30
N LEU A 238 -13.35 -8.43 4.62
CA LEU A 238 -13.26 -7.05 5.12
C LEU A 238 -14.66 -6.42 5.29
N SER A 239 -15.58 -6.63 4.32
CA SER A 239 -16.98 -6.21 4.44
C SER A 239 -17.66 -6.83 5.67
N LYS A 240 -17.43 -8.14 5.89
CA LYS A 240 -18.01 -8.85 7.04
C LYS A 240 -17.51 -8.29 8.37
N ILE A 241 -16.19 -8.15 8.55
CA ILE A 241 -15.64 -7.60 9.81
C ILE A 241 -16.04 -6.14 10.04
N THR A 242 -16.30 -5.38 8.95
CA THR A 242 -16.84 -4.01 9.04
C THR A 242 -18.28 -4.03 9.55
N LYS A 243 -19.14 -4.88 9.00
CA LYS A 243 -20.54 -5.06 9.46
C LYS A 243 -20.64 -5.56 10.90
N GLU A 244 -19.65 -6.35 11.35
CA GLU A 244 -19.55 -6.83 12.73
C GLU A 244 -19.00 -5.78 13.71
N GLY A 245 -18.65 -4.56 13.25
CA GLY A 245 -18.11 -3.48 14.07
C GLY A 245 -16.62 -3.63 14.44
N LYS A 246 -15.95 -4.68 13.94
CA LYS A 246 -14.52 -4.90 14.23
C LYS A 246 -13.64 -3.84 13.60
N ALA A 247 -13.93 -3.46 12.34
CA ALA A 247 -13.18 -2.41 11.65
C ALA A 247 -13.32 -1.04 12.35
N GLU A 248 -14.50 -0.73 12.91
CA GLU A 248 -14.74 0.45 13.74
C GLU A 248 -13.87 0.40 15.00
N THR A 249 -13.91 -0.70 15.75
CA THR A 249 -13.09 -0.88 16.98
C THR A 249 -11.59 -0.71 16.69
N ILE A 250 -11.09 -1.26 15.57
CA ILE A 250 -9.70 -1.10 15.16
C ILE A 250 -9.43 0.37 14.77
N SER A 251 -10.36 1.02 14.08
CA SER A 251 -10.24 2.43 13.72
C SER A 251 -10.16 3.33 14.96
N GLU A 252 -11.04 3.13 15.94
CA GLU A 252 -11.03 3.88 17.20
C GLU A 252 -9.73 3.67 17.98
N LYS A 253 -9.19 2.45 18.00
CA LYS A 253 -7.90 2.15 18.62
C LYS A 253 -6.76 2.99 18.04
N TRP A 254 -6.70 3.17 16.71
CA TRP A 254 -5.57 3.80 16.05
C TRP A 254 -5.74 5.29 15.76
N PHE A 255 -6.99 5.76 15.61
CA PHE A 255 -7.29 7.14 15.24
C PHE A 255 -8.11 7.90 16.31
N GLY A 256 -8.63 7.21 17.33
CA GLY A 256 -9.52 7.80 18.31
C GLY A 256 -10.95 8.07 17.79
N LEU A 257 -11.25 7.67 16.55
CA LEU A 257 -12.56 7.81 15.91
C LEU A 257 -12.76 6.77 14.82
N ASN A 258 -14.01 6.54 14.42
CA ASN A 258 -14.31 5.64 13.33
C ASN A 258 -14.04 6.31 11.96
N MET A 259 -13.02 5.83 11.25
CA MET A 259 -12.66 6.23 9.89
C MET A 259 -12.93 5.11 8.87
N ALA A 260 -13.39 3.93 9.31
CA ALA A 260 -13.68 2.82 8.41
C ALA A 260 -14.84 3.16 7.48
N LEU A 261 -14.73 2.75 6.23
CA LEU A 261 -15.78 2.92 5.23
C LEU A 261 -16.59 1.62 5.09
N ASP A 262 -17.87 1.78 4.76
CA ASP A 262 -18.70 0.64 4.36
C ASP A 262 -18.19 0.07 3.03
N ILE A 263 -17.93 -1.24 3.02
CA ILE A 263 -17.44 -1.97 1.87
C ILE A 263 -18.52 -2.94 1.40
N LYS A 264 -18.75 -2.99 0.09
CA LYS A 264 -19.72 -3.90 -0.51
C LYS A 264 -19.10 -5.28 -0.72
N GLU A 265 -19.90 -6.31 -0.53
CA GLU A 265 -19.55 -7.67 -0.95
C GLU A 265 -19.52 -7.76 -2.49
N ARG A 266 -18.70 -8.66 -3.02
CA ARG A 266 -18.56 -8.96 -4.45
C ARG A 266 -18.91 -10.41 -4.76
#